data_595e2aacaa78b87e452468dfd68b6480
#
_entry.id   595e2aacaa78b87e452468dfd68b6480
#
_cell.length_a   1.000
_cell.length_b   1.000
_cell.length_c   1.000
_cell.angle_alpha   90.00
_cell.angle_beta   90.00
_cell.angle_gamma   90.00
#
_symmetry.space_group_name_H-M   'P 1'
#
loop_
_entity.id
_entity.type
_entity.pdbx_description
1 polymer ?
#
loop_
_entity_poly.entity_id
_entity_poly.type
_entity_poly.pdbx_seq_one_letter_code
_entity_poly.pdbx_strand_id
1 'polypeptide(L)'
;MRRQVLSNYPTRSFNTKTEVRLPLIISLFFGCLGQAQILPSVAKFPDLPPDYSLRDWKKTARDYDTLVFDQNRTGKFLPLIWMDDTKKVNPSNGFALPTYVGDSRQNPETGLHEAITGMASVLNGTLLGKDKSLYIPMLSTHFHQKNGIGLYLNQVGTRGDSFWYDLLPSLLFVQLFHHYPQTSVLAEQFHSTISIWEQIAGQLGNNFDHTGYDFYTKLPVNRGWSEADIVAGLACLQYIGWKKTRNQSFLEMSKKCLNWMDRRKTNPYYECLAPYGAYVSALYNAERNGTHQTAKFIEWVLAGDNPRKWGAMFESWNGIPVHGLIGSVYPNYEYAFAMNTFQAVGIMAPIARYEDKFARDLAKWILNVSSNSRYFYPDAWPPEQQTSYKWAHEHDPTFCIPYEGIRKQGTIRNYPEIDRMKLGTLKLGESTNPDKDMLLTANHEGKVHYVGEINLPTGMIHSLIAVIRHRNIENEIRVF
;
A
#
# COMPACT_ATOMS: atom_id res chain seq x y z
N MET A 1 1.18 -43.11 -24.81
CA MET A 1 1.12 -44.10 -23.73
C MET A 1 0.67 -43.41 -22.45
N ARG A 2 -0.56 -43.69 -22.06
CA ARG A 2 -1.17 -43.16 -20.81
C ARG A 2 -0.79 -44.13 -19.68
N ARG A 3 -0.39 -43.59 -18.53
CA ARG A 3 -0.44 -44.34 -17.26
C ARG A 3 -1.24 -43.55 -16.26
N GLN A 4 -2.44 -44.06 -15.94
CA GLN A 4 -3.21 -43.77 -14.78
C GLN A 4 -2.54 -44.36 -13.55
N VAL A 5 -2.50 -43.61 -12.45
CA VAL A 5 -2.26 -44.14 -11.10
C VAL A 5 -3.46 -43.79 -10.27
N LEU A 6 -4.27 -44.80 -9.98
CA LEU A 6 -5.34 -44.79 -8.99
C LEU A 6 -4.71 -45.12 -7.64
N SER A 7 -4.93 -44.32 -6.62
CA SER A 7 -4.64 -44.71 -5.24
C SER A 7 -5.97 -44.81 -4.46
N ASN A 8 -6.20 -46.03 -3.98
CA ASN A 8 -7.28 -46.46 -3.13
C ASN A 8 -7.15 -45.90 -1.71
N TYR A 9 -8.20 -45.35 -1.17
CA TYR A 9 -8.39 -45.18 0.27
C TYR A 9 -9.55 -46.07 0.75
N PRO A 10 -9.36 -46.82 1.87
CA PRO A 10 -10.39 -47.67 2.41
C PRO A 10 -11.42 -46.91 3.24
N THR A 11 -12.66 -47.08 2.91
CA THR A 11 -13.83 -46.71 3.73
C THR A 11 -13.94 -47.63 4.94
N ARG A 12 -13.88 -47.07 6.15
CA ARG A 12 -14.31 -47.80 7.38
C ARG A 12 -15.72 -47.35 7.77
N SER A 13 -16.64 -48.30 7.67
CA SER A 13 -17.94 -48.20 8.31
C SER A 13 -17.82 -48.53 9.81
N PHE A 14 -18.37 -47.67 10.64
CA PHE A 14 -18.62 -47.99 12.05
C PHE A 14 -20.10 -47.98 12.31
N ASN A 15 -20.64 -49.19 12.53
CA ASN A 15 -21.95 -49.42 13.11
C ASN A 15 -21.71 -49.91 14.53
N THR A 16 -22.12 -49.17 15.54
CA THR A 16 -22.50 -49.73 16.85
C THR A 16 -23.34 -48.71 17.63
N LYS A 17 -24.61 -49.07 17.83
CA LYS A 17 -25.48 -48.47 18.84
C LYS A 17 -24.93 -48.80 20.23
N THR A 18 -24.64 -47.83 21.01
CA THR A 18 -24.48 -47.97 22.45
C THR A 18 -25.19 -46.79 23.14
N GLU A 19 -26.27 -47.08 23.83
CA GLU A 19 -26.93 -46.13 24.73
C GLU A 19 -26.02 -45.84 25.89
N VAL A 20 -25.58 -44.57 26.03
CA VAL A 20 -24.90 -44.09 27.22
C VAL A 20 -25.74 -43.00 27.85
N ARG A 21 -26.26 -43.32 29.06
CA ARG A 21 -26.93 -42.37 29.96
C ARG A 21 -25.95 -41.20 30.26
N LEU A 22 -26.37 -39.98 29.86
CA LEU A 22 -25.68 -38.76 30.25
C LEU A 22 -25.88 -38.48 31.76
N PRO A 23 -24.79 -38.22 32.52
CA PRO A 23 -24.92 -37.42 33.71
C PRO A 23 -24.98 -35.95 33.31
N LEU A 24 -25.96 -35.26 33.86
CA LEU A 24 -26.16 -33.82 33.71
C LEU A 24 -24.96 -33.11 34.37
N ILE A 25 -23.92 -32.82 33.58
CA ILE A 25 -22.88 -31.90 33.97
C ILE A 25 -23.35 -30.51 33.56
N ILE A 26 -23.82 -29.75 34.55
CA ILE A 26 -23.97 -28.29 34.43
C ILE A 26 -22.55 -27.74 34.25
N SER A 27 -22.07 -27.73 33.05
CA SER A 27 -20.90 -26.94 32.68
C SER A 27 -21.36 -25.48 32.62
N LEU A 28 -20.96 -24.77 33.66
CA LEU A 28 -20.93 -23.32 33.69
C LEU A 28 -20.28 -22.83 32.37
N PHE A 29 -21.10 -22.34 31.48
CA PHE A 29 -20.68 -21.46 30.41
C PHE A 29 -20.14 -20.17 31.06
N PHE A 30 -18.96 -20.25 31.60
CA PHE A 30 -18.14 -19.07 31.79
C PHE A 30 -17.70 -18.61 30.40
N GLY A 31 -18.33 -17.55 30.02
CA GLY A 31 -18.08 -16.60 29.03
C GLY A 31 -16.88 -16.82 28.12
N CYS A 32 -17.08 -16.74 26.85
CA CYS A 32 -16.14 -16.08 25.98
C CYS A 32 -15.82 -14.72 26.64
N LEU A 33 -14.84 -14.71 27.52
CA LEU A 33 -14.09 -13.52 27.84
C LEU A 33 -13.54 -13.06 26.49
N GLY A 34 -14.23 -12.10 25.89
CA GLY A 34 -13.75 -11.48 24.68
C GLY A 34 -12.29 -11.15 24.95
N GLN A 35 -11.39 -11.70 24.13
CA GLN A 35 -9.98 -11.35 24.25
C GLN A 35 -9.94 -9.83 24.23
N ALA A 36 -9.37 -9.26 25.29
CA ALA A 36 -9.24 -7.81 25.40
C ALA A 36 -8.54 -7.30 24.14
N GLN A 37 -9.05 -6.22 23.60
CA GLN A 37 -8.46 -5.57 22.42
C GLN A 37 -7.00 -5.21 22.76
N ILE A 38 -6.07 -5.69 21.93
CA ILE A 38 -4.63 -5.56 22.20
C ILE A 38 -4.12 -4.19 21.73
N LEU A 39 -4.77 -3.62 20.68
CA LEU A 39 -4.37 -2.38 20.05
C LEU A 39 -5.24 -1.21 20.51
N PRO A 40 -4.73 -0.28 21.36
CA PRO A 40 -5.51 0.85 21.87
C PRO A 40 -6.12 1.74 20.80
N SER A 41 -5.44 1.96 19.67
CA SER A 41 -5.98 2.74 18.56
C SER A 41 -7.21 2.08 17.93
N VAL A 42 -7.22 0.75 17.85
CA VAL A 42 -8.35 0.00 17.27
C VAL A 42 -9.58 0.06 18.17
N ALA A 43 -9.41 0.22 19.48
CA ALA A 43 -10.51 0.42 20.42
C ALA A 43 -11.39 1.64 20.05
N LYS A 44 -10.79 2.66 19.42
CA LYS A 44 -11.46 3.91 19.05
C LYS A 44 -12.35 3.77 17.79
N PHE A 45 -12.17 2.73 16.99
CA PHE A 45 -13.02 2.50 15.82
C PHE A 45 -14.38 1.94 16.24
N PRO A 46 -15.46 2.29 15.54
CA PRO A 46 -16.74 1.62 15.71
C PRO A 46 -16.63 0.13 15.34
N ASP A 47 -17.39 -0.72 16.02
CA ASP A 47 -17.43 -2.16 15.72
C ASP A 47 -18.06 -2.43 14.35
N LEU A 48 -19.00 -1.58 13.96
CA LEU A 48 -19.55 -1.50 12.61
C LEU A 48 -19.45 -0.04 12.14
N PRO A 49 -18.82 0.22 10.98
CA PRO A 49 -18.75 1.56 10.44
C PRO A 49 -20.15 2.18 10.29
N PRO A 50 -20.36 3.45 10.64
CA PRO A 50 -21.57 4.16 10.25
C PRO A 50 -21.77 4.06 8.73
N ASP A 51 -23.02 3.93 8.28
CA ASP A 51 -23.37 3.78 6.87
C ASP A 51 -22.58 2.66 6.17
N TYR A 52 -22.43 1.53 6.87
CA TYR A 52 -21.67 0.39 6.38
C TYR A 52 -22.09 -0.03 4.97
N SER A 53 -21.16 0.04 4.05
CA SER A 53 -21.32 -0.42 2.67
C SER A 53 -19.99 -0.94 2.14
N LEU A 54 -20.02 -2.13 1.55
CA LEU A 54 -18.83 -2.70 0.89
C LEU A 54 -18.94 -2.51 -0.61
N ARG A 55 -17.94 -1.83 -1.15
CA ARG A 55 -17.69 -1.79 -2.58
C ARG A 55 -17.20 -3.16 -3.07
N ASP A 56 -17.55 -3.56 -4.26
CA ASP A 56 -16.90 -4.71 -4.90
C ASP A 56 -15.45 -4.35 -5.28
N TRP A 57 -14.56 -4.49 -4.29
CA TRP A 57 -13.15 -4.15 -4.44
C TRP A 57 -12.44 -4.98 -5.51
N LYS A 58 -12.87 -6.23 -5.73
CA LYS A 58 -12.31 -7.06 -6.79
C LYS A 58 -12.69 -6.56 -8.17
N LYS A 59 -13.94 -6.16 -8.34
CA LYS A 59 -14.41 -5.51 -9.57
C LYS A 59 -13.67 -4.18 -9.79
N THR A 60 -13.59 -3.35 -8.76
CA THR A 60 -12.89 -2.06 -8.82
C THR A 60 -11.43 -2.22 -9.25
N ALA A 61 -10.71 -3.22 -8.70
CA ALA A 61 -9.34 -3.49 -9.12
C ALA A 61 -9.23 -3.91 -10.59
N ARG A 62 -10.18 -4.70 -11.08
CA ARG A 62 -10.22 -5.13 -12.50
C ARG A 62 -10.55 -3.98 -13.44
N ASP A 63 -11.52 -3.15 -13.04
CA ASP A 63 -11.93 -1.98 -13.82
C ASP A 63 -10.77 -0.98 -13.92
N TYR A 64 -10.09 -0.74 -12.79
CA TYR A 64 -8.87 0.07 -12.74
C TYR A 64 -7.80 -0.44 -13.69
N ASP A 65 -7.46 -1.74 -13.63
CA ASP A 65 -6.45 -2.31 -14.51
C ASP A 65 -6.86 -2.19 -16.00
N THR A 66 -8.14 -2.38 -16.29
CA THR A 66 -8.67 -2.24 -17.64
C THR A 66 -8.57 -0.80 -18.14
N LEU A 67 -8.93 0.17 -17.30
CA LEU A 67 -8.83 1.59 -17.65
C LEU A 67 -7.38 2.02 -17.89
N VAL A 68 -6.48 1.65 -16.96
CA VAL A 68 -5.07 2.06 -17.02
C VAL A 68 -4.35 1.52 -18.24
N PHE A 69 -4.57 0.26 -18.59
CA PHE A 69 -3.84 -0.40 -19.68
C PHE A 69 -4.56 -0.38 -21.04
N ASP A 70 -5.68 0.36 -21.16
CA ASP A 70 -6.38 0.54 -22.43
C ASP A 70 -5.73 1.66 -23.27
N GLN A 71 -4.88 1.25 -24.20
CA GLN A 71 -4.16 2.17 -25.10
C GLN A 71 -5.06 2.78 -26.19
N ASN A 72 -6.29 2.31 -26.38
CA ASN A 72 -7.19 2.75 -27.44
C ASN A 72 -8.14 3.86 -26.98
N ARG A 73 -8.13 4.21 -25.70
CA ARG A 73 -8.95 5.31 -25.21
C ARG A 73 -8.49 6.64 -25.76
N THR A 74 -9.45 7.52 -26.02
CA THR A 74 -9.20 8.85 -26.56
C THR A 74 -9.74 9.93 -25.64
N GLY A 75 -9.05 11.07 -25.57
CA GLY A 75 -9.41 12.20 -24.74
C GLY A 75 -8.19 13.04 -24.39
N LYS A 76 -8.41 14.18 -23.74
CA LYS A 76 -7.33 15.12 -23.39
C LYS A 76 -6.23 14.49 -22.52
N PHE A 77 -6.61 13.55 -21.64
CA PHE A 77 -5.70 12.87 -20.71
C PHE A 77 -5.69 11.34 -20.92
N LEU A 78 -6.22 10.89 -22.06
CA LEU A 78 -6.32 9.48 -22.40
C LEU A 78 -5.54 9.17 -23.68
N PRO A 79 -5.01 7.97 -23.82
CA PRO A 79 -5.02 6.88 -22.86
C PRO A 79 -4.19 7.23 -21.61
N LEU A 80 -4.46 6.58 -20.46
CA LEU A 80 -3.65 6.79 -19.25
C LEU A 80 -2.24 6.28 -19.44
N ILE A 81 -2.10 5.06 -19.97
CA ILE A 81 -0.78 4.52 -20.33
C ILE A 81 -0.35 4.98 -21.72
N TRP A 82 0.90 5.33 -21.88
CA TRP A 82 1.50 5.53 -23.20
C TRP A 82 2.89 4.90 -23.26
N MET A 83 3.24 4.45 -24.46
CA MET A 83 4.57 3.89 -24.72
C MET A 83 5.51 5.03 -25.07
N ASP A 84 6.66 5.08 -24.40
CA ASP A 84 7.72 6.05 -24.70
C ASP A 84 8.84 5.37 -25.49
N ASP A 85 8.86 5.60 -26.77
CA ASP A 85 9.90 5.17 -27.71
C ASP A 85 10.89 6.30 -28.04
N THR A 86 10.69 7.50 -27.48
CA THR A 86 11.51 8.68 -27.79
C THR A 86 12.95 8.55 -27.30
N LYS A 87 13.20 7.68 -26.32
CA LYS A 87 14.49 7.49 -25.65
C LYS A 87 15.10 8.76 -25.06
N LYS A 88 14.27 9.79 -24.84
CA LYS A 88 14.70 11.06 -24.22
C LYS A 88 14.92 10.92 -22.72
N VAL A 89 14.04 10.21 -22.06
CA VAL A 89 14.10 9.97 -20.62
C VAL A 89 14.93 8.72 -20.32
N ASN A 90 14.83 7.71 -21.15
CA ASN A 90 15.51 6.43 -21.00
C ASN A 90 16.16 5.98 -22.30
N PRO A 91 17.29 5.25 -22.25
CA PRO A 91 17.93 4.69 -23.44
C PRO A 91 17.16 3.54 -24.09
N SER A 92 16.16 3.00 -23.43
CA SER A 92 15.31 1.90 -23.88
C SER A 92 13.85 2.34 -23.95
N ASN A 93 13.05 1.61 -24.74
CA ASN A 93 11.61 1.82 -24.76
C ASN A 93 11.02 1.55 -23.36
N GLY A 94 10.12 2.42 -22.95
CA GLY A 94 9.44 2.34 -21.68
C GLY A 94 7.93 2.61 -21.83
N PHE A 95 7.25 2.63 -20.73
CA PHE A 95 5.90 3.16 -20.65
C PHE A 95 5.80 4.16 -19.50
N ALA A 96 4.80 5.02 -19.55
CA ALA A 96 4.53 5.97 -18.49
C ALA A 96 3.03 6.12 -18.24
N LEU A 97 2.72 6.66 -17.08
CA LEU A 97 1.39 7.01 -16.61
C LEU A 97 1.41 8.44 -16.08
N PRO A 98 0.28 9.17 -16.06
CA PRO A 98 0.18 10.40 -15.29
C PRO A 98 0.40 10.11 -13.80
N THR A 99 1.20 10.93 -13.15
CA THR A 99 1.63 10.70 -11.78
C THR A 99 1.65 11.98 -10.97
N TYR A 100 2.03 11.88 -9.70
CA TYR A 100 2.27 13.04 -8.84
C TYR A 100 3.30 14.01 -9.44
N VAL A 101 4.31 13.51 -10.12
CA VAL A 101 5.32 14.36 -10.79
C VAL A 101 4.84 14.93 -12.11
N GLY A 102 3.64 14.59 -12.54
CA GLY A 102 2.97 15.12 -13.72
C GLY A 102 2.81 14.13 -14.86
N ASP A 103 2.42 14.65 -16.00
CA ASP A 103 2.26 13.91 -17.26
C ASP A 103 3.27 14.44 -18.28
N SER A 104 4.22 13.61 -18.67
CA SER A 104 5.29 14.00 -19.62
C SER A 104 4.77 14.42 -21.00
N ARG A 105 3.57 14.01 -21.38
CA ARG A 105 2.92 14.45 -22.63
C ARG A 105 2.47 15.91 -22.55
N GLN A 106 2.07 16.37 -21.36
CA GLN A 106 1.58 17.73 -21.12
C GLN A 106 2.70 18.70 -20.76
N ASN A 107 3.74 18.18 -20.12
CA ASN A 107 4.89 18.98 -19.71
C ASN A 107 6.17 18.17 -19.88
N PRO A 108 6.71 18.09 -21.10
CA PRO A 108 7.89 17.28 -21.38
C PRO A 108 9.17 17.75 -20.66
N GLU A 109 9.20 18.98 -20.15
CA GLU A 109 10.37 19.50 -19.42
C GLU A 109 10.34 19.10 -17.95
N THR A 110 9.18 18.93 -17.34
CA THR A 110 9.01 18.66 -15.92
C THR A 110 8.25 17.36 -15.62
N GLY A 111 7.54 16.79 -16.59
CA GLY A 111 6.85 15.52 -16.46
C GLY A 111 7.82 14.37 -16.61
N LEU A 112 8.23 13.79 -15.50
CA LEU A 112 9.10 12.62 -15.48
C LEU A 112 8.30 11.34 -15.37
N HIS A 113 8.88 10.24 -15.87
CA HIS A 113 8.34 8.93 -15.60
C HIS A 113 8.58 8.56 -14.13
N GLU A 114 7.56 8.05 -13.48
CA GLU A 114 7.62 7.64 -12.09
C GLU A 114 7.58 6.12 -11.95
N ALA A 115 8.58 5.57 -11.29
CA ALA A 115 8.67 4.12 -11.08
C ALA A 115 7.53 3.58 -10.23
N ILE A 116 7.18 4.29 -9.15
CA ILE A 116 6.17 3.85 -8.17
C ILE A 116 4.84 3.59 -8.88
N THR A 117 4.32 4.55 -9.62
CA THR A 117 3.04 4.43 -10.32
C THR A 117 3.06 3.31 -11.35
N GLY A 118 4.13 3.23 -12.17
CA GLY A 118 4.28 2.18 -13.18
C GLY A 118 4.35 0.78 -12.57
N MET A 119 5.22 0.59 -11.58
CA MET A 119 5.39 -0.70 -10.91
C MET A 119 4.14 -1.12 -10.15
N ALA A 120 3.49 -0.20 -9.45
CA ALA A 120 2.27 -0.49 -8.69
C ALA A 120 1.12 -0.91 -9.61
N SER A 121 0.96 -0.26 -10.76
CA SER A 121 -0.07 -0.61 -11.74
C SER A 121 0.17 -2.00 -12.34
N VAL A 122 1.43 -2.31 -12.71
CA VAL A 122 1.81 -3.64 -13.20
C VAL A 122 1.60 -4.71 -12.13
N LEU A 123 1.97 -4.43 -10.88
CA LEU A 123 1.78 -5.34 -9.76
C LEU A 123 0.29 -5.59 -9.49
N ASN A 124 -0.56 -4.56 -9.53
CA ASN A 124 -2.01 -4.72 -9.39
C ASN A 124 -2.58 -5.71 -10.43
N GLY A 125 -2.26 -5.52 -11.70
CA GLY A 125 -2.68 -6.45 -12.76
C GLY A 125 -2.15 -7.87 -12.54
N THR A 126 -0.89 -8.00 -12.12
CA THR A 126 -0.26 -9.29 -11.81
C THR A 126 -0.99 -10.03 -10.68
N LEU A 127 -1.31 -9.33 -9.58
CA LEU A 127 -2.03 -9.89 -8.44
C LEU A 127 -3.49 -10.26 -8.77
N LEU A 128 -4.06 -9.64 -9.80
CA LEU A 128 -5.35 -10.02 -10.37
C LEU A 128 -5.28 -11.24 -11.32
N GLY A 129 -4.08 -11.82 -11.50
CA GLY A 129 -3.85 -12.96 -12.39
C GLY A 129 -3.74 -12.58 -13.87
N LYS A 130 -3.55 -11.30 -14.20
CA LYS A 130 -3.31 -10.85 -15.57
C LYS A 130 -1.82 -10.94 -15.90
N ASP A 131 -1.50 -11.40 -17.11
CA ASP A 131 -0.13 -11.40 -17.60
C ASP A 131 0.31 -9.96 -17.90
N LYS A 132 1.31 -9.50 -17.18
CA LYS A 132 1.97 -8.21 -17.35
C LYS A 132 3.42 -8.33 -17.77
N SER A 133 3.84 -9.51 -18.24
CA SER A 133 5.23 -9.81 -18.64
C SER A 133 5.80 -8.84 -19.69
N LEU A 134 4.93 -8.31 -20.57
CA LEU A 134 5.32 -7.29 -21.55
C LEU A 134 5.92 -6.04 -20.91
N TYR A 135 5.40 -5.63 -19.76
CA TYR A 135 5.81 -4.39 -19.09
C TYR A 135 7.04 -4.55 -18.22
N ILE A 136 7.39 -5.79 -17.82
CA ILE A 136 8.49 -6.05 -16.89
C ILE A 136 9.85 -5.55 -17.41
N PRO A 137 10.27 -5.85 -18.65
CA PRO A 137 11.54 -5.33 -19.18
C PRO A 137 11.56 -3.80 -19.25
N MET A 138 10.41 -3.17 -19.48
CA MET A 138 10.28 -1.71 -19.57
C MET A 138 10.50 -1.02 -18.22
N LEU A 139 10.18 -1.68 -17.11
CA LEU A 139 10.43 -1.17 -15.76
C LEU A 139 11.93 -1.07 -15.46
N SER A 140 12.78 -1.81 -16.16
CA SER A 140 14.25 -1.71 -16.03
C SER A 140 14.77 -0.31 -16.37
N THR A 141 14.00 0.53 -17.05
CA THR A 141 14.33 1.93 -17.31
C THR A 141 14.51 2.74 -16.03
N HIS A 142 13.89 2.31 -14.93
CA HIS A 142 14.02 2.92 -13.61
C HIS A 142 15.20 2.36 -12.77
N PHE A 143 15.94 1.39 -13.33
CA PHE A 143 17.13 0.84 -12.68
C PHE A 143 18.36 1.70 -13.01
N HIS A 144 18.87 2.38 -12.01
CA HIS A 144 19.97 3.32 -12.13
C HIS A 144 21.31 2.59 -12.08
N GLN A 145 21.94 2.39 -13.23
CA GLN A 145 23.29 1.81 -13.31
C GLN A 145 24.41 2.83 -13.32
N LYS A 146 24.12 4.07 -13.76
CA LYS A 146 25.10 5.14 -13.84
C LYS A 146 25.63 5.49 -12.45
N ASN A 147 26.90 5.85 -12.37
CA ASN A 147 27.59 6.23 -11.13
C ASN A 147 27.61 5.14 -10.05
N GLY A 148 27.42 3.87 -10.42
CA GLY A 148 27.47 2.74 -9.49
C GLY A 148 26.32 2.73 -8.48
N ILE A 149 25.17 3.34 -8.80
CA ILE A 149 24.00 3.37 -7.91
C ILE A 149 23.43 1.95 -7.80
N GLY A 150 23.08 1.32 -8.91
CA GLY A 150 22.70 -0.10 -8.94
C GLY A 150 21.38 -0.47 -8.23
N LEU A 151 20.40 0.43 -8.24
CA LEU A 151 19.07 0.19 -7.67
C LEU A 151 17.95 0.95 -8.39
N TYR A 152 16.71 0.60 -8.10
CA TYR A 152 15.53 1.29 -8.61
C TYR A 152 15.28 2.57 -7.83
N LEU A 153 15.13 3.67 -8.55
CA LEU A 153 14.73 4.97 -8.02
C LEU A 153 13.46 5.46 -8.70
N ASN A 154 12.71 6.32 -8.02
CA ASN A 154 11.41 6.76 -8.49
C ASN A 154 11.51 7.59 -9.77
N GLN A 155 12.51 8.48 -9.87
CA GLN A 155 12.70 9.34 -11.04
C GLN A 155 14.05 9.06 -11.70
N VAL A 156 14.05 9.08 -13.03
CA VAL A 156 15.28 8.95 -13.81
C VAL A 156 16.18 10.17 -13.59
N GLY A 157 17.48 9.95 -13.38
CA GLY A 157 18.47 11.01 -13.22
C GLY A 157 18.50 11.68 -11.85
N THR A 158 17.69 11.25 -10.90
CA THR A 158 17.75 11.74 -9.51
C THR A 158 19.07 11.36 -8.83
N ARG A 159 19.47 12.20 -7.88
CA ARG A 159 20.58 11.92 -6.95
C ARG A 159 20.11 11.24 -5.66
N GLY A 160 18.84 11.05 -5.52
CA GLY A 160 18.11 10.71 -4.30
C GLY A 160 17.24 11.87 -3.87
N ASP A 161 16.14 11.54 -3.24
CA ASP A 161 15.16 12.51 -2.74
C ASP A 161 14.86 12.26 -1.27
N SER A 162 13.65 11.87 -0.93
CA SER A 162 13.27 11.41 0.38
C SER A 162 13.35 9.88 0.46
N PHE A 163 13.55 9.36 1.65
CA PHE A 163 13.76 7.92 1.81
C PHE A 163 12.61 7.06 1.28
N TRP A 164 11.37 7.49 1.46
CA TRP A 164 10.26 6.67 1.00
C TRP A 164 10.17 6.67 -0.54
N TYR A 165 10.43 7.81 -1.19
CA TYR A 165 10.48 7.90 -2.65
C TYR A 165 11.59 7.01 -3.25
N ASP A 166 12.72 6.90 -2.55
CA ASP A 166 13.87 6.15 -3.04
C ASP A 166 13.77 4.65 -2.74
N LEU A 167 13.18 4.26 -1.58
CA LEU A 167 13.09 2.85 -1.19
C LEU A 167 11.87 2.13 -1.77
N LEU A 168 10.74 2.83 -1.90
CA LEU A 168 9.49 2.20 -2.31
C LEU A 168 9.55 1.53 -3.69
N PRO A 169 10.22 2.09 -4.73
CA PRO A 169 10.44 1.38 -5.99
C PRO A 169 11.15 0.04 -5.80
N SER A 170 12.13 -0.03 -4.90
CA SER A 170 12.82 -1.28 -4.59
C SER A 170 11.91 -2.31 -3.92
N LEU A 171 11.02 -1.88 -3.03
CA LEU A 171 10.02 -2.75 -2.39
C LEU A 171 8.96 -3.27 -3.40
N LEU A 172 8.55 -2.45 -4.35
CA LEU A 172 7.66 -2.86 -5.44
C LEU A 172 8.37 -3.81 -6.40
N PHE A 173 9.62 -3.51 -6.75
CA PHE A 173 10.41 -4.35 -7.65
C PHE A 173 10.60 -5.77 -7.09
N VAL A 174 10.93 -5.94 -5.81
CA VAL A 174 11.14 -7.29 -5.26
C VAL A 174 9.84 -8.11 -5.24
N GLN A 175 8.67 -7.47 -5.13
CA GLN A 175 7.39 -8.14 -5.28
C GLN A 175 7.17 -8.58 -6.75
N LEU A 176 7.42 -7.70 -7.71
CA LEU A 176 7.35 -8.03 -9.14
C LEU A 176 8.33 -9.15 -9.50
N PHE A 177 9.57 -9.09 -9.01
CA PHE A 177 10.56 -10.16 -9.21
C PHE A 177 10.12 -11.52 -8.66
N HIS A 178 9.34 -11.53 -7.60
CA HIS A 178 8.75 -12.77 -7.09
C HIS A 178 7.83 -13.44 -8.12
N HIS A 179 7.07 -12.66 -8.87
CA HIS A 179 6.14 -13.14 -9.90
C HIS A 179 6.82 -13.41 -11.25
N TYR A 180 7.90 -12.70 -11.56
CA TYR A 180 8.61 -12.77 -12.86
C TYR A 180 10.12 -13.08 -12.70
N PRO A 181 10.51 -14.20 -12.07
CA PRO A 181 11.92 -14.44 -11.70
C PRO A 181 12.81 -14.96 -12.85
N GLN A 182 12.28 -15.08 -14.09
CA GLN A 182 12.90 -15.92 -15.12
C GLN A 182 13.99 -15.24 -15.95
N THR A 183 14.24 -13.94 -15.76
CA THR A 183 15.29 -13.22 -16.50
C THR A 183 16.55 -13.07 -15.67
N SER A 184 17.72 -13.39 -16.25
CA SER A 184 19.02 -13.19 -15.59
C SER A 184 19.25 -11.73 -15.19
N VAL A 185 18.84 -10.77 -16.04
CA VAL A 185 18.95 -9.34 -15.79
C VAL A 185 18.18 -8.93 -14.52
N LEU A 186 16.95 -9.42 -14.34
CA LEU A 186 16.19 -9.11 -13.13
C LEU A 186 16.81 -9.73 -11.87
N ALA A 187 17.43 -10.90 -12.00
CA ALA A 187 18.13 -11.52 -10.88
C ALA A 187 19.36 -10.70 -10.45
N GLU A 188 20.14 -10.20 -11.40
CA GLU A 188 21.27 -9.30 -11.13
C GLU A 188 20.80 -8.01 -10.49
N GLN A 189 19.74 -7.40 -11.02
CA GLN A 189 19.14 -6.18 -10.47
C GLN A 189 18.58 -6.41 -9.05
N PHE A 190 18.02 -7.59 -8.78
CA PHE A 190 17.55 -7.97 -7.44
C PHE A 190 18.72 -8.01 -6.45
N HIS A 191 19.79 -8.72 -6.78
CA HIS A 191 20.98 -8.80 -5.92
C HIS A 191 21.60 -7.42 -5.69
N SER A 192 21.74 -6.62 -6.74
CA SER A 192 22.26 -5.26 -6.64
C SER A 192 21.40 -4.40 -5.71
N THR A 193 20.09 -4.39 -5.93
CA THR A 193 19.15 -3.59 -5.12
C THR A 193 19.25 -3.93 -3.62
N ILE A 194 19.21 -5.22 -3.28
CA ILE A 194 19.29 -5.64 -1.87
C ILE A 194 20.63 -5.26 -1.25
N SER A 195 21.74 -5.51 -1.98
CA SER A 195 23.10 -5.26 -1.49
C SER A 195 23.40 -3.76 -1.30
N ILE A 196 22.94 -2.92 -2.21
CA ILE A 196 23.14 -1.46 -2.08
C ILE A 196 22.36 -0.90 -0.90
N TRP A 197 21.13 -1.32 -0.71
CA TRP A 197 20.35 -0.91 0.47
C TRP A 197 20.93 -1.46 1.78
N GLU A 198 21.53 -2.65 1.77
CA GLU A 198 22.28 -3.16 2.92
C GLU A 198 23.47 -2.26 3.26
N GLN A 199 24.26 -1.85 2.25
CA GLN A 199 25.39 -0.95 2.43
C GLN A 199 24.94 0.40 3.00
N ILE A 200 23.86 0.99 2.46
CA ILE A 200 23.30 2.25 2.95
C ILE A 200 22.85 2.11 4.41
N ALA A 201 22.11 1.03 4.74
CA ALA A 201 21.71 0.76 6.12
C ALA A 201 22.91 0.58 7.05
N GLY A 202 23.99 -0.03 6.55
CA GLY A 202 25.27 -0.14 7.28
C GLY A 202 25.92 1.22 7.55
N GLN A 203 25.94 2.11 6.56
CA GLN A 203 26.47 3.46 6.67
C GLN A 203 25.66 4.36 7.61
N LEU A 204 24.31 4.27 7.55
CA LEU A 204 23.43 4.97 8.49
C LEU A 204 23.63 4.48 9.94
N GLY A 205 24.09 3.25 10.11
CA GLY A 205 24.48 2.69 11.40
C GLY A 205 23.30 2.55 12.37
N ASN A 206 23.20 3.46 13.33
CA ASN A 206 22.10 3.54 14.30
C ASN A 206 21.34 4.87 14.20
N ASN A 207 21.70 5.72 13.26
CA ASN A 207 21.03 7.00 13.01
C ASN A 207 20.26 6.95 11.70
N PHE A 208 18.96 6.77 11.79
CA PHE A 208 18.03 6.82 10.65
C PHE A 208 17.25 8.15 10.62
N ASP A 209 17.54 9.09 11.50
CA ASP A 209 16.84 10.38 11.60
C ASP A 209 17.33 11.38 10.54
N HIS A 210 17.22 10.97 9.27
CA HIS A 210 17.53 11.77 8.09
C HIS A 210 16.32 11.87 7.17
N THR A 211 16.32 12.80 6.23
CA THR A 211 15.29 12.93 5.22
C THR A 211 15.47 11.93 4.08
N GLY A 212 16.72 11.71 3.65
CA GLY A 212 17.03 10.89 2.49
C GLY A 212 18.52 10.57 2.41
N TYR A 213 18.93 10.11 1.22
CA TYR A 213 20.31 9.75 0.93
C TYR A 213 20.72 10.26 -0.46
N ASP A 214 21.83 10.96 -0.56
CA ASP A 214 22.42 11.37 -1.84
C ASP A 214 23.31 10.23 -2.37
N PHE A 215 22.87 9.57 -3.41
CA PHE A 215 23.55 8.42 -4.01
C PHE A 215 24.86 8.79 -4.70
N TYR A 216 25.10 10.07 -5.03
CA TYR A 216 26.33 10.52 -5.67
C TYR A 216 27.41 10.80 -4.64
N THR A 217 27.09 11.55 -3.59
CA THR A 217 28.01 11.83 -2.49
C THR A 217 28.11 10.68 -1.49
N LYS A 218 27.15 9.73 -1.52
CA LYS A 218 27.02 8.60 -0.57
C LYS A 218 26.89 9.07 0.88
N LEU A 219 26.14 10.15 1.08
CA LEU A 219 25.90 10.76 2.39
C LEU A 219 24.39 10.90 2.67
N PRO A 220 23.97 10.80 3.94
CA PRO A 220 22.61 11.11 4.33
C PRO A 220 22.30 12.60 4.13
N VAL A 221 21.03 12.89 3.84
CA VAL A 221 20.51 14.23 3.58
C VAL A 221 19.53 14.64 4.67
N ASN A 222 19.64 15.89 5.13
CA ASN A 222 18.73 16.50 6.10
C ASN A 222 18.11 17.76 5.49
N ARG A 223 16.78 17.79 5.39
CA ARG A 223 16.01 18.90 4.82
C ARG A 223 15.02 19.53 5.82
N GLY A 224 15.24 19.32 7.11
CA GLY A 224 14.40 19.87 8.18
C GLY A 224 13.31 18.94 8.71
N TRP A 225 13.21 17.74 8.15
CA TRP A 225 12.34 16.66 8.67
C TRP A 225 13.05 15.31 8.64
N SER A 226 12.53 14.35 9.36
CA SER A 226 13.07 12.99 9.43
C SER A 226 12.06 11.98 8.87
N GLU A 227 12.56 11.03 8.07
CA GLU A 227 11.86 9.87 7.55
C GLU A 227 12.47 8.59 8.13
N ALA A 228 12.59 8.55 9.45
CA ALA A 228 13.24 7.44 10.15
C ALA A 228 12.50 6.10 10.01
N ASP A 229 11.27 6.09 9.49
CA ASP A 229 10.56 4.86 9.11
C ASP A 229 11.18 4.15 7.90
N ILE A 230 12.22 4.73 7.25
CA ILE A 230 13.08 4.00 6.30
C ILE A 230 13.55 2.66 6.88
N VAL A 231 13.82 2.61 8.18
CA VAL A 231 14.27 1.40 8.87
C VAL A 231 13.27 0.25 8.76
N ALA A 232 11.98 0.56 8.73
CA ALA A 232 10.90 -0.43 8.58
C ALA A 232 10.90 -1.03 7.17
N GLY A 233 11.02 -0.19 6.14
CA GLY A 233 11.15 -0.64 4.75
C GLY A 233 12.43 -1.44 4.52
N LEU A 234 13.56 -1.00 5.09
CA LEU A 234 14.84 -1.74 5.04
C LEU A 234 14.73 -3.11 5.71
N ALA A 235 14.11 -3.19 6.90
CA ALA A 235 13.92 -4.47 7.56
C ALA A 235 13.18 -5.47 6.67
N CYS A 236 12.11 -5.02 6.00
CA CYS A 236 11.32 -5.84 5.09
C CYS A 236 12.12 -6.23 3.84
N LEU A 237 12.77 -5.28 3.18
CA LEU A 237 13.55 -5.52 1.97
C LEU A 237 14.67 -6.54 2.23
N GLN A 238 15.41 -6.39 3.32
CA GLN A 238 16.50 -7.28 3.69
C GLN A 238 16.00 -8.69 4.05
N TYR A 239 14.83 -8.79 4.73
CA TYR A 239 14.23 -10.08 5.01
C TYR A 239 13.83 -10.83 3.74
N ILE A 240 13.23 -10.13 2.77
CA ILE A 240 12.90 -10.68 1.45
C ILE A 240 14.19 -11.13 0.74
N GLY A 241 15.25 -10.32 0.78
CA GLY A 241 16.56 -10.64 0.25
C GLY A 241 17.10 -11.94 0.83
N TRP A 242 17.07 -12.10 2.15
CA TRP A 242 17.46 -13.36 2.79
C TRP A 242 16.54 -14.52 2.39
N LYS A 243 15.26 -14.36 2.35
CA LYS A 243 14.34 -15.45 1.94
C LYS A 243 14.66 -15.96 0.55
N LYS A 244 15.03 -15.09 -0.37
CA LYS A 244 15.33 -15.44 -1.76
C LYS A 244 16.73 -16.02 -1.95
N THR A 245 17.75 -15.45 -1.25
CA THR A 245 19.16 -15.77 -1.49
C THR A 245 19.79 -16.66 -0.44
N ARG A 246 19.20 -16.73 0.76
CA ARG A 246 19.76 -17.34 1.97
C ARG A 246 21.07 -16.70 2.46
N ASN A 247 21.41 -15.51 1.97
CA ASN A 247 22.55 -14.76 2.49
C ASN A 247 22.27 -14.24 3.90
N GLN A 248 23.08 -14.68 4.86
CA GLN A 248 22.90 -14.37 6.27
C GLN A 248 23.09 -12.88 6.62
N SER A 249 23.91 -12.15 5.84
CA SER A 249 24.11 -10.72 6.09
C SER A 249 22.79 -9.93 5.96
N PHE A 250 21.94 -10.30 4.99
CA PHE A 250 20.62 -9.70 4.83
C PHE A 250 19.69 -9.98 6.01
N LEU A 251 19.73 -11.20 6.55
CA LEU A 251 18.95 -11.54 7.75
C LEU A 251 19.41 -10.72 8.97
N GLU A 252 20.72 -10.62 9.17
CA GLU A 252 21.29 -9.84 10.28
C GLU A 252 20.99 -8.34 10.12
N MET A 253 21.00 -7.81 8.90
CA MET A 253 20.61 -6.42 8.67
C MET A 253 19.11 -6.20 8.95
N SER A 254 18.23 -7.10 8.52
CA SER A 254 16.81 -7.06 8.86
C SER A 254 16.60 -7.04 10.38
N LYS A 255 17.26 -7.95 11.10
CA LYS A 255 17.23 -8.03 12.56
C LYS A 255 17.75 -6.74 13.23
N LYS A 256 18.86 -6.18 12.71
CA LYS A 256 19.41 -4.90 13.20
C LYS A 256 18.39 -3.77 13.09
N CYS A 257 17.71 -3.67 11.95
CA CYS A 257 16.64 -2.69 11.74
C CYS A 257 15.48 -2.89 12.70
N LEU A 258 14.97 -4.12 12.86
CA LEU A 258 13.90 -4.43 13.81
C LEU A 258 14.31 -4.13 15.26
N ASN A 259 15.52 -4.48 15.66
CA ASN A 259 16.05 -4.14 16.99
C ASN A 259 16.14 -2.64 17.23
N TRP A 260 16.42 -1.84 16.20
CA TRP A 260 16.39 -0.39 16.30
C TRP A 260 14.96 0.12 16.54
N MET A 261 13.98 -0.40 15.81
CA MET A 261 12.57 -0.09 16.04
C MET A 261 12.12 -0.47 17.45
N ASP A 262 12.51 -1.65 17.95
CA ASP A 262 12.18 -2.09 19.31
C ASP A 262 12.67 -1.11 20.37
N ARG A 263 13.88 -0.60 20.24
CA ARG A 263 14.50 0.33 21.19
C ARG A 263 13.99 1.76 21.09
N ARG A 264 13.48 2.15 19.91
CA ARG A 264 13.01 3.52 19.71
C ARG A 264 11.74 3.80 20.52
N LYS A 265 11.72 4.93 21.20
CA LYS A 265 10.58 5.36 22.04
C LYS A 265 9.56 6.19 21.27
N THR A 266 10.04 7.00 20.31
CA THR A 266 9.20 7.90 19.53
C THR A 266 8.76 7.23 18.24
N ASN A 267 7.54 7.46 17.85
CA ASN A 267 6.98 6.96 16.60
C ASN A 267 7.72 7.57 15.38
N PRO A 268 8.38 6.76 14.54
CA PRO A 268 9.14 7.26 13.40
C PRO A 268 8.30 7.46 12.13
N TYR A 269 7.02 7.11 12.14
CA TYR A 269 6.17 7.05 10.97
C TYR A 269 6.13 8.41 10.26
N TYR A 270 6.47 8.40 8.99
CA TYR A 270 6.41 9.60 8.15
C TYR A 270 5.21 9.54 7.20
N GLU A 271 5.21 8.63 6.23
CA GLU A 271 4.08 8.46 5.28
C GLU A 271 3.82 7.01 4.87
N CYS A 272 4.82 6.26 4.40
CA CYS A 272 4.59 5.00 3.68
C CYS A 272 5.25 3.77 4.30
N LEU A 273 6.39 3.92 5.00
CA LEU A 273 7.27 2.77 5.23
C LEU A 273 7.01 2.02 6.55
N ALA A 274 6.44 2.67 7.56
CA ALA A 274 6.18 2.03 8.85
C ALA A 274 5.33 0.75 8.78
N PRO A 275 4.30 0.63 7.91
CA PRO A 275 3.53 -0.63 7.76
C PRO A 275 4.40 -1.85 7.42
N TYR A 276 5.48 -1.68 6.65
CA TYR A 276 6.41 -2.78 6.33
C TYR A 276 7.11 -3.31 7.58
N GLY A 277 7.43 -2.44 8.54
CA GLY A 277 8.02 -2.84 9.80
C GLY A 277 7.08 -3.67 10.67
N ALA A 278 5.81 -3.28 10.75
CA ALA A 278 4.78 -4.06 11.43
C ALA A 278 4.61 -5.45 10.79
N TYR A 279 4.56 -5.50 9.47
CA TYR A 279 4.45 -6.76 8.74
C TYR A 279 5.65 -7.67 8.95
N VAL A 280 6.87 -7.16 8.70
CA VAL A 280 8.07 -7.99 8.77
C VAL A 280 8.41 -8.42 10.20
N SER A 281 8.02 -7.65 11.22
CA SER A 281 8.19 -8.07 12.61
C SER A 281 7.35 -9.31 12.95
N ALA A 282 6.08 -9.32 12.54
CA ALA A 282 5.22 -10.50 12.71
C ALA A 282 5.76 -11.72 11.95
N LEU A 283 6.18 -11.52 10.72
CA LEU A 283 6.77 -12.55 9.87
C LEU A 283 8.06 -13.11 10.50
N TYR A 284 8.95 -12.23 10.99
CA TYR A 284 10.19 -12.62 11.66
C TYR A 284 9.92 -13.38 12.95
N ASN A 285 8.98 -12.89 13.77
CA ASN A 285 8.59 -13.56 15.01
C ASN A 285 8.11 -14.98 14.75
N ALA A 286 7.23 -15.17 13.76
CA ALA A 286 6.67 -16.47 13.41
C ALA A 286 7.71 -17.44 12.81
N GLU A 287 8.56 -16.96 11.89
CA GLU A 287 9.48 -17.83 11.14
C GLU A 287 10.84 -18.03 11.85
N ARG A 288 11.21 -17.11 12.75
CA ARG A 288 12.55 -17.10 13.39
C ARG A 288 12.50 -17.13 14.91
N ASN A 289 11.32 -17.37 15.50
CA ASN A 289 11.12 -17.33 16.96
C ASN A 289 11.60 -16.00 17.57
N GLY A 290 11.35 -14.89 16.86
CA GLY A 290 11.68 -13.54 17.31
C GLY A 290 10.70 -13.06 18.40
N THR A 291 11.04 -11.92 19.01
CA THR A 291 10.23 -11.28 20.06
C THR A 291 10.07 -9.78 19.79
N HIS A 292 10.05 -9.39 18.51
CA HIS A 292 9.89 -7.99 18.12
C HIS A 292 8.49 -7.48 18.50
N GLN A 293 8.40 -6.19 18.77
CA GLN A 293 7.21 -5.54 19.34
C GLN A 293 6.18 -5.20 18.25
N THR A 294 5.62 -6.21 17.58
CA THR A 294 4.66 -6.02 16.46
C THR A 294 3.49 -5.12 16.85
N ALA A 295 2.92 -5.27 18.07
CA ALA A 295 1.84 -4.42 18.55
C ALA A 295 2.20 -2.93 18.52
N LYS A 296 3.39 -2.57 18.98
CA LYS A 296 3.91 -1.22 19.00
C LYS A 296 4.05 -0.67 17.57
N PHE A 297 4.49 -1.51 16.61
CA PHE A 297 4.69 -1.07 15.24
C PHE A 297 3.36 -0.88 14.52
N ILE A 298 2.34 -1.68 14.80
CA ILE A 298 0.97 -1.46 14.33
C ILE A 298 0.42 -0.15 14.90
N GLU A 299 0.58 0.07 16.22
CA GLU A 299 0.15 1.31 16.87
C GLU A 299 0.82 2.55 16.26
N TRP A 300 2.09 2.47 15.90
CA TRP A 300 2.78 3.57 15.22
C TRP A 300 2.12 3.98 13.90
N VAL A 301 1.57 3.02 13.17
CA VAL A 301 0.84 3.33 11.92
C VAL A 301 -0.52 3.96 12.21
N LEU A 302 -1.19 3.55 13.30
CA LEU A 302 -2.57 3.95 13.55
C LEU A 302 -2.69 5.21 14.42
N ALA A 303 -1.80 5.40 15.39
CA ALA A 303 -2.01 6.36 16.47
C ALA A 303 -1.93 7.85 16.07
N GLY A 304 -1.19 8.21 15.03
CA GLY A 304 -1.00 9.61 14.61
C GLY A 304 -0.17 10.46 15.58
N ASP A 305 0.56 9.84 16.49
CA ASP A 305 1.36 10.48 17.55
C ASP A 305 2.80 10.85 17.13
N ASN A 306 3.14 10.62 15.86
CA ASN A 306 4.44 10.95 15.28
C ASN A 306 4.58 12.45 14.96
N PRO A 307 5.80 12.96 14.70
CA PRO A 307 6.05 14.37 14.36
C PRO A 307 5.30 14.83 13.11
N ARG A 308 5.11 13.96 12.11
CA ARG A 308 4.38 14.25 10.88
C ARG A 308 2.87 14.33 11.09
N LYS A 309 2.35 13.84 12.23
CA LYS A 309 0.91 13.67 12.48
C LYS A 309 0.23 12.84 11.39
N TRP A 310 0.83 11.73 11.06
CA TRP A 310 0.33 10.78 10.09
C TRP A 310 -0.21 9.54 10.80
N GLY A 311 -1.46 9.18 10.52
CA GLY A 311 -2.11 8.06 11.21
C GLY A 311 -3.53 7.83 10.74
N ALA A 312 -4.26 7.01 11.48
CA ALA A 312 -5.65 6.69 11.20
C ALA A 312 -6.61 7.79 11.67
N MET A 313 -7.69 7.99 10.92
CA MET A 313 -8.82 8.83 11.32
C MET A 313 -9.73 8.07 12.28
N PHE A 314 -10.29 8.77 13.29
CA PHE A 314 -11.16 8.17 14.31
C PHE A 314 -12.54 8.85 14.40
N GLU A 315 -12.96 9.54 13.35
CA GLU A 315 -14.12 10.43 13.39
C GLU A 315 -14.94 10.39 12.10
N SER A 316 -16.03 11.13 12.07
CA SER A 316 -16.77 11.44 10.84
C SER A 316 -16.61 12.92 10.52
N TRP A 317 -16.52 13.28 9.24
CA TRP A 317 -16.43 14.65 8.77
C TRP A 317 -17.75 15.05 8.10
N ASN A 318 -18.44 16.03 8.69
CA ASN A 318 -19.75 16.48 8.19
C ASN A 318 -20.74 15.34 7.88
N GLY A 319 -20.75 14.32 8.76
CA GLY A 319 -21.60 13.14 8.59
C GLY A 319 -21.00 12.02 7.74
N ILE A 320 -19.87 12.25 7.06
CA ILE A 320 -19.18 11.24 6.28
C ILE A 320 -18.20 10.47 7.15
N PRO A 321 -18.36 9.17 7.35
CA PRO A 321 -17.43 8.38 8.16
C PRO A 321 -16.09 8.21 7.45
N VAL A 322 -15.00 8.55 8.17
CA VAL A 322 -13.63 8.38 7.68
C VAL A 322 -12.79 7.49 8.60
N HIS A 323 -13.44 6.82 9.54
CA HIS A 323 -12.78 5.93 10.49
C HIS A 323 -11.88 4.91 9.80
N GLY A 324 -10.64 4.82 10.25
CA GLY A 324 -9.65 3.85 9.77
C GLY A 324 -8.86 4.28 8.54
N LEU A 325 -9.31 5.31 7.80
CA LEU A 325 -8.53 5.85 6.68
C LEU A 325 -7.23 6.47 7.22
N ILE A 326 -6.15 6.33 6.46
CA ILE A 326 -4.81 6.83 6.82
C ILE A 326 -4.55 8.15 6.12
N GLY A 327 -3.92 9.06 6.82
CA GLY A 327 -3.51 10.35 6.29
C GLY A 327 -3.02 11.31 7.37
N SER A 328 -3.12 12.60 7.11
CA SER A 328 -2.76 13.65 8.07
C SER A 328 -3.86 13.82 9.12
N VAL A 329 -3.49 13.67 10.38
CA VAL A 329 -4.32 14.00 11.55
C VAL A 329 -3.87 15.31 12.20
N TYR A 330 -3.14 16.15 11.46
CA TYR A 330 -2.69 17.44 11.95
C TYR A 330 -3.89 18.41 12.07
N PRO A 331 -4.13 18.99 13.24
CA PRO A 331 -5.29 19.88 13.44
C PRO A 331 -5.39 20.99 12.40
N ASN A 332 -6.57 21.17 11.81
CA ASN A 332 -6.90 22.09 10.72
C ASN A 332 -6.29 21.75 9.35
N TYR A 333 -5.60 20.61 9.25
CA TYR A 333 -5.00 20.10 7.99
C TYR A 333 -5.28 18.61 7.83
N GLU A 334 -6.35 18.12 8.43
CA GLU A 334 -6.73 16.72 8.36
C GLU A 334 -7.15 16.38 6.93
N TYR A 335 -6.54 15.34 6.39
CA TYR A 335 -7.01 14.71 5.16
C TYR A 335 -6.68 13.22 5.14
N ALA A 336 -7.63 12.43 4.65
CA ALA A 336 -7.42 11.01 4.38
C ALA A 336 -6.81 10.84 3.00
N PHE A 337 -5.79 9.99 2.87
CA PHE A 337 -5.04 9.81 1.65
C PHE A 337 -5.20 8.37 1.12
N ALA A 338 -5.64 8.24 -0.13
CA ALA A 338 -5.97 6.95 -0.73
C ALA A 338 -4.75 6.01 -0.78
N MET A 339 -3.61 6.49 -1.29
CA MET A 339 -2.37 5.72 -1.38
C MET A 339 -2.03 5.04 -0.05
N ASN A 340 -1.84 5.86 0.98
CA ASN A 340 -1.40 5.37 2.28
C ASN A 340 -2.43 4.46 2.93
N THR A 341 -3.72 4.76 2.75
CA THR A 341 -4.81 3.91 3.24
C THR A 341 -4.76 2.51 2.65
N PHE A 342 -4.72 2.41 1.33
CA PHE A 342 -4.72 1.12 0.64
C PHE A 342 -3.41 0.36 0.85
N GLN A 343 -2.29 1.07 0.84
CA GLN A 343 -0.97 0.50 1.09
C GLN A 343 -0.88 -0.10 2.50
N ALA A 344 -1.23 0.68 3.54
CA ALA A 344 -1.18 0.21 4.92
C ALA A 344 -2.02 -1.04 5.12
N VAL A 345 -3.23 -1.06 4.55
CA VAL A 345 -4.12 -2.21 4.62
C VAL A 345 -3.53 -3.42 3.91
N GLY A 346 -3.03 -3.25 2.68
CA GLY A 346 -2.45 -4.34 1.90
C GLY A 346 -1.24 -4.98 2.57
N ILE A 347 -0.40 -4.17 3.22
CA ILE A 347 0.80 -4.64 3.92
C ILE A 347 0.47 -5.25 5.28
N MET A 348 -0.45 -4.65 6.06
CA MET A 348 -0.68 -5.09 7.44
C MET A 348 -1.71 -6.21 7.57
N ALA A 349 -2.64 -6.37 6.61
CA ALA A 349 -3.62 -7.46 6.66
C ALA A 349 -3.00 -8.86 6.84
N PRO A 350 -1.89 -9.22 6.16
CA PRO A 350 -1.23 -10.50 6.34
C PRO A 350 -0.62 -10.75 7.74
N ILE A 351 -0.49 -9.74 8.59
CA ILE A 351 0.02 -9.91 9.96
C ILE A 351 -0.80 -10.96 10.71
N ALA A 352 -2.13 -10.98 10.52
CA ALA A 352 -3.02 -11.95 11.13
C ALA A 352 -2.68 -13.42 10.79
N ARG A 353 -1.89 -13.67 9.74
CA ARG A 353 -1.40 -15.00 9.38
C ARG A 353 -0.25 -15.46 10.27
N TYR A 354 0.55 -14.53 10.74
CA TYR A 354 1.79 -14.78 11.46
C TYR A 354 1.61 -14.62 12.98
N GLU A 355 0.79 -13.66 13.40
CA GLU A 355 0.42 -13.43 14.79
C GLU A 355 -1.11 -13.27 14.89
N ASP A 356 -1.82 -14.38 15.07
CA ASP A 356 -3.28 -14.50 15.08
C ASP A 356 -3.95 -13.67 16.19
N LYS A 357 -3.22 -13.39 17.27
CA LYS A 357 -3.68 -12.50 18.36
C LYS A 357 -4.13 -11.12 17.87
N PHE A 358 -3.60 -10.62 16.73
CA PHE A 358 -4.00 -9.35 16.14
C PHE A 358 -5.15 -9.48 15.14
N ALA A 359 -5.61 -10.69 14.82
CA ALA A 359 -6.58 -10.92 13.75
C ALA A 359 -7.89 -10.14 13.96
N ARG A 360 -8.39 -10.12 15.22
CA ARG A 360 -9.62 -9.39 15.56
C ARG A 360 -9.45 -7.89 15.40
N ASP A 361 -8.36 -7.34 15.91
CA ASP A 361 -8.09 -5.91 15.88
C ASP A 361 -7.88 -5.43 14.44
N LEU A 362 -7.07 -6.15 13.69
CA LEU A 362 -6.87 -5.87 12.26
C LEU A 362 -8.17 -5.99 11.47
N ALA A 363 -8.99 -7.02 11.74
CA ALA A 363 -10.28 -7.18 11.07
C ALA A 363 -11.23 -6.00 11.37
N LYS A 364 -11.28 -5.51 12.62
CA LYS A 364 -12.08 -4.33 12.98
C LYS A 364 -11.63 -3.09 12.24
N TRP A 365 -10.31 -2.81 12.22
CA TRP A 365 -9.75 -1.70 11.47
C TRP A 365 -10.07 -1.82 9.96
N ILE A 366 -9.77 -2.98 9.37
CA ILE A 366 -9.97 -3.25 7.95
C ILE A 366 -11.45 -3.14 7.54
N LEU A 367 -12.38 -3.56 8.41
CA LEU A 367 -13.82 -3.40 8.17
C LEU A 367 -14.19 -1.92 8.00
N ASN A 368 -13.66 -1.07 8.88
CA ASN A 368 -13.86 0.37 8.79
C ASN A 368 -13.25 0.95 7.51
N VAL A 369 -12.01 0.61 7.22
CA VAL A 369 -11.33 1.05 5.99
C VAL A 369 -12.08 0.56 4.74
N SER A 370 -12.47 -0.71 4.70
CA SER A 370 -13.15 -1.31 3.54
C SER A 370 -14.50 -0.65 3.22
N SER A 371 -15.21 -0.20 4.26
CA SER A 371 -16.43 0.57 4.07
C SER A 371 -16.13 2.00 3.63
N ASN A 372 -15.24 2.68 4.36
CA ASN A 372 -15.08 4.12 4.24
C ASN A 372 -14.23 4.54 3.05
N SER A 373 -13.33 3.67 2.55
CA SER A 373 -12.53 3.94 1.35
C SER A 373 -13.37 4.12 0.07
N ARG A 374 -14.66 3.76 0.09
CA ARG A 374 -15.56 4.06 -1.05
C ARG A 374 -15.62 5.54 -1.35
N TYR A 375 -15.43 6.40 -0.34
CA TYR A 375 -15.45 7.86 -0.52
C TYR A 375 -14.24 8.42 -1.25
N PHE A 376 -13.24 7.61 -1.57
CA PHE A 376 -12.21 7.98 -2.52
C PHE A 376 -12.68 7.89 -3.98
N TYR A 377 -13.87 7.34 -4.25
CA TYR A 377 -14.37 7.09 -5.61
C TYR A 377 -15.56 7.98 -5.95
N PRO A 378 -15.65 8.46 -7.20
CA PRO A 378 -16.69 9.39 -7.61
C PRO A 378 -18.12 8.86 -7.40
N ASP A 379 -18.35 7.58 -7.57
CA ASP A 379 -19.66 6.95 -7.45
C ASP A 379 -20.21 6.89 -6.01
N ALA A 380 -19.38 7.15 -5.02
CA ALA A 380 -19.82 7.26 -3.63
C ALA A 380 -20.39 8.64 -3.27
N TRP A 381 -20.27 9.62 -4.17
CA TRP A 381 -20.69 11.00 -3.94
C TRP A 381 -21.85 11.37 -4.85
N PRO A 382 -22.84 12.14 -4.36
CA PRO A 382 -23.88 12.69 -5.20
C PRO A 382 -23.27 13.55 -6.32
N PRO A 383 -23.82 13.51 -7.55
CA PRO A 383 -23.28 14.26 -8.69
C PRO A 383 -23.14 15.77 -8.44
N GLU A 384 -24.05 16.32 -7.67
CA GLU A 384 -24.07 17.75 -7.31
C GLU A 384 -22.97 18.15 -6.29
N GLN A 385 -22.29 17.17 -5.72
CA GLN A 385 -21.21 17.39 -4.74
C GLN A 385 -19.81 17.21 -5.35
N GLN A 386 -19.72 17.02 -6.66
CA GLN A 386 -18.43 16.89 -7.35
C GLN A 386 -18.45 17.54 -8.73
N THR A 387 -17.36 18.21 -9.09
CA THR A 387 -17.23 18.88 -10.40
C THR A 387 -16.79 17.94 -11.50
N SER A 388 -16.06 16.88 -11.15
CA SER A 388 -15.53 15.88 -12.09
C SER A 388 -16.53 14.80 -12.49
N TYR A 389 -17.76 14.81 -11.97
CA TYR A 389 -18.75 13.75 -12.20
C TYR A 389 -19.00 13.48 -13.70
N LYS A 390 -19.25 14.54 -14.46
CA LYS A 390 -19.55 14.40 -15.90
C LYS A 390 -18.42 13.71 -16.64
N TRP A 391 -17.20 14.16 -16.42
CA TRP A 391 -16.03 13.57 -17.06
C TRP A 391 -15.82 12.12 -16.62
N ALA A 392 -15.87 11.85 -15.32
CA ALA A 392 -15.70 10.49 -14.79
C ALA A 392 -16.73 9.52 -15.38
N HIS A 393 -18.00 9.96 -15.49
CA HIS A 393 -19.05 9.16 -16.10
C HIS A 393 -18.81 8.87 -17.58
N GLU A 394 -18.27 9.82 -18.33
CA GLU A 394 -18.01 9.68 -19.77
C GLU A 394 -16.76 8.83 -20.06
N HIS A 395 -15.71 8.94 -19.24
CA HIS A 395 -14.40 8.34 -19.51
C HIS A 395 -14.10 7.13 -18.61
N ASP A 396 -14.67 7.07 -17.43
CA ASP A 396 -14.63 5.95 -16.52
C ASP A 396 -16.05 5.61 -16.03
N PRO A 397 -16.88 4.96 -16.86
CA PRO A 397 -18.25 4.63 -16.47
C PRO A 397 -18.35 3.67 -15.29
N THR A 398 -17.24 3.08 -14.88
CA THR A 398 -17.15 2.22 -13.69
C THR A 398 -16.83 2.99 -12.41
N PHE A 399 -16.47 4.27 -12.54
CA PHE A 399 -16.01 5.14 -11.45
C PHE A 399 -14.89 4.51 -10.61
N CYS A 400 -13.92 3.91 -11.29
CA CYS A 400 -12.80 3.24 -10.64
C CYS A 400 -11.60 4.16 -10.37
N ILE A 401 -11.65 5.43 -10.79
CA ILE A 401 -10.62 6.42 -10.49
C ILE A 401 -10.83 6.97 -9.08
N PRO A 402 -9.88 6.76 -8.15
CA PRO A 402 -10.01 7.26 -6.79
C PRO A 402 -9.64 8.74 -6.68
N TYR A 403 -10.16 9.44 -5.69
CA TYR A 403 -9.61 10.70 -5.22
C TYR A 403 -8.31 10.46 -4.45
N GLU A 404 -7.32 11.33 -4.64
CA GLU A 404 -6.06 11.26 -3.87
C GLU A 404 -6.33 11.39 -2.38
N GLY A 405 -7.20 12.30 -1.99
CA GLY A 405 -7.55 12.49 -0.59
C GLY A 405 -8.91 13.14 -0.38
N ILE A 406 -9.41 13.02 0.83
CA ILE A 406 -10.63 13.64 1.31
C ILE A 406 -10.23 14.53 2.48
N ARG A 407 -10.63 15.81 2.45
CA ARG A 407 -10.24 16.80 3.46
C ARG A 407 -11.39 17.15 4.39
N LYS A 408 -11.07 17.34 5.66
CA LYS A 408 -12.05 17.78 6.65
C LYS A 408 -12.44 19.25 6.45
N GLN A 409 -11.46 20.12 6.41
CA GLN A 409 -11.62 21.58 6.20
C GLN A 409 -10.25 22.24 5.99
N GLY A 410 -10.29 23.56 5.78
CA GLY A 410 -9.06 24.35 5.68
C GLY A 410 -8.50 24.42 4.28
N THR A 411 -7.54 25.28 4.08
CA THR A 411 -6.71 25.39 2.88
C THR A 411 -5.37 24.73 3.17
N ILE A 412 -4.89 23.91 2.25
CA ILE A 412 -3.49 23.57 2.28
C ILE A 412 -2.73 24.77 1.75
N ARG A 413 -1.86 25.31 2.57
CA ARG A 413 -0.95 26.37 2.15
C ARG A 413 -0.23 25.94 0.87
N ASN A 414 -0.25 26.81 -0.14
CA ASN A 414 0.44 26.65 -1.41
C ASN A 414 -0.07 25.55 -2.34
N TYR A 415 -1.23 24.93 -2.03
CA TYR A 415 -1.83 23.89 -2.88
C TYR A 415 -3.31 24.16 -3.11
N PRO A 416 -3.69 25.27 -3.76
CA PRO A 416 -5.09 25.65 -3.93
C PRO A 416 -5.92 24.59 -4.69
N GLU A 417 -5.29 23.81 -5.55
CA GLU A 417 -5.95 22.74 -6.28
C GLU A 417 -6.41 21.60 -5.39
N ILE A 418 -5.69 21.33 -4.31
CA ILE A 418 -6.05 20.26 -3.37
C ILE A 418 -7.20 20.70 -2.46
N ASP A 419 -7.43 21.99 -2.32
CA ASP A 419 -8.56 22.53 -1.56
C ASP A 419 -9.94 22.11 -2.11
N ARG A 420 -9.99 21.66 -3.34
CA ARG A 420 -11.20 21.21 -4.02
C ARG A 420 -11.81 19.95 -3.45
N MET A 421 -11.01 19.15 -2.77
CA MET A 421 -11.45 17.91 -2.16
C MET A 421 -11.96 18.09 -0.73
N LYS A 422 -12.37 19.31 -0.37
CA LYS A 422 -12.91 19.62 0.96
C LYS A 422 -14.29 19.04 1.15
N LEU A 423 -14.52 18.58 2.36
CA LEU A 423 -15.87 18.33 2.88
C LEU A 423 -16.43 19.61 3.51
N GLY A 424 -17.73 19.67 3.66
CA GLY A 424 -18.40 20.82 4.31
C GLY A 424 -19.00 21.78 3.29
N THR A 425 -18.61 23.05 3.33
CA THR A 425 -19.19 24.09 2.48
C THR A 425 -18.78 24.05 1.03
N LEU A 426 -17.67 23.38 0.71
CA LEU A 426 -17.21 23.21 -0.65
C LEU A 426 -17.66 21.86 -1.20
N LYS A 427 -17.98 21.84 -2.49
CA LYS A 427 -18.26 20.60 -3.19
C LYS A 427 -17.00 19.79 -3.35
N LEU A 428 -17.12 18.48 -3.22
CA LEU A 428 -16.03 17.58 -3.51
C LEU A 428 -15.64 17.69 -4.98
N GLY A 429 -14.33 17.80 -5.26
CA GLY A 429 -13.83 18.00 -6.63
C GLY A 429 -14.21 19.35 -7.25
N GLU A 430 -14.66 20.34 -6.47
CA GLU A 430 -14.96 21.67 -7.01
C GLU A 430 -13.69 22.34 -7.51
N SER A 431 -13.73 22.84 -8.74
CA SER A 431 -12.62 23.45 -9.43
C SER A 431 -13.04 24.60 -10.31
N THR A 432 -12.17 25.58 -10.45
CA THR A 432 -12.26 26.62 -11.47
C THR A 432 -11.87 26.11 -12.86
N ASN A 433 -11.25 24.95 -12.95
CA ASN A 433 -10.88 24.31 -14.19
C ASN A 433 -11.28 22.81 -14.18
N PRO A 434 -12.50 22.47 -14.63
CA PRO A 434 -13.00 21.11 -14.65
C PRO A 434 -12.08 20.11 -15.37
N ASP A 435 -11.35 20.55 -16.37
CA ASP A 435 -10.40 19.69 -17.10
C ASP A 435 -9.24 19.20 -16.22
N LYS A 436 -8.90 19.93 -15.17
CA LYS A 436 -7.87 19.54 -14.22
C LYS A 436 -8.37 18.57 -13.16
N ASP A 437 -9.68 18.61 -12.87
CA ASP A 437 -10.28 17.72 -11.85
C ASP A 437 -10.50 16.31 -12.38
N MET A 438 -10.37 16.12 -13.68
CA MET A 438 -10.72 14.87 -14.35
C MET A 438 -9.91 13.66 -13.90
N LEU A 439 -8.70 13.85 -13.44
CA LEU A 439 -7.88 12.79 -12.84
C LEU A 439 -7.79 12.91 -11.32
N LEU A 440 -8.70 13.66 -10.73
CA LEU A 440 -8.99 13.76 -9.30
C LEU A 440 -7.89 14.37 -8.46
N THR A 441 -6.75 14.62 -9.03
CA THR A 441 -5.69 15.35 -8.38
C THR A 441 -5.03 16.27 -9.38
N ALA A 442 -5.21 17.56 -9.18
CA ALA A 442 -4.37 18.54 -9.80
C ALA A 442 -3.38 19.02 -8.75
N ASN A 443 -2.11 19.04 -9.06
CA ASN A 443 -1.15 19.63 -8.18
C ASN A 443 -1.17 21.18 -8.29
N HIS A 444 -0.51 21.82 -7.35
CA HIS A 444 -0.41 23.28 -7.27
C HIS A 444 0.23 23.95 -8.49
N GLU A 445 0.89 23.21 -9.35
CA GLU A 445 1.48 23.70 -10.59
C GLU A 445 0.58 23.54 -11.81
N GLY A 446 -0.66 23.09 -11.58
CA GLY A 446 -1.62 22.81 -12.65
C GLY A 446 -1.34 21.55 -13.42
N LYS A 447 -0.46 20.70 -12.95
CA LYS A 447 -0.25 19.35 -13.47
C LYS A 447 -1.37 18.45 -13.03
N VAL A 448 -1.69 17.48 -13.86
CA VAL A 448 -2.69 16.48 -13.55
C VAL A 448 -1.98 15.24 -13.03
N HIS A 449 -2.41 14.79 -11.85
CA HIS A 449 -1.95 13.54 -11.28
C HIS A 449 -2.95 12.46 -11.52
N TYR A 450 -2.46 11.29 -11.71
CA TYR A 450 -3.23 10.09 -11.57
C TYR A 450 -2.69 9.32 -10.34
N VAL A 451 -3.59 9.05 -9.43
CA VAL A 451 -3.24 8.26 -8.26
C VAL A 451 -3.23 6.79 -8.66
N GLY A 452 -2.29 6.43 -9.52
CA GLY A 452 -2.01 5.06 -9.91
C GLY A 452 -1.24 4.35 -8.81
N GLU A 453 -1.79 4.40 -7.58
CA GLU A 453 -0.99 4.02 -6.47
C GLU A 453 -1.25 2.62 -6.04
N ILE A 454 -0.17 2.02 -5.90
CA ILE A 454 0.22 0.93 -5.04
C ILE A 454 -0.95 0.08 -4.60
N ASN A 455 -1.24 -0.94 -5.34
CA ASN A 455 -2.15 -2.01 -4.91
C ASN A 455 -3.49 -1.51 -4.37
N LEU A 456 -3.93 -0.34 -4.80
CA LEU A 456 -5.11 0.29 -4.25
C LEU A 456 -6.25 -0.69 -4.07
N PRO A 457 -6.87 -1.17 -5.13
CA PRO A 457 -7.98 -2.10 -4.98
C PRO A 457 -7.52 -3.49 -4.54
N THR A 458 -6.30 -3.89 -4.87
CA THR A 458 -5.76 -5.20 -4.51
C THR A 458 -5.43 -5.27 -3.02
N GLY A 459 -4.92 -4.21 -2.43
CA GLY A 459 -4.76 -4.10 -0.98
C GLY A 459 -6.08 -4.31 -0.25
N MET A 460 -7.17 -3.72 -0.75
CA MET A 460 -8.50 -3.91 -0.19
C MET A 460 -9.03 -5.34 -0.32
N ILE A 461 -8.70 -6.05 -1.38
CA ILE A 461 -9.07 -7.48 -1.53
C ILE A 461 -8.41 -8.32 -0.44
N HIS A 462 -7.13 -8.13 -0.18
CA HIS A 462 -6.43 -8.82 0.91
C HIS A 462 -7.04 -8.52 2.26
N SER A 463 -7.49 -7.30 2.48
CA SER A 463 -8.15 -6.85 3.69
C SER A 463 -9.47 -7.54 3.92
N LEU A 464 -10.30 -7.65 2.89
CA LEU A 464 -11.59 -8.34 2.96
C LEU A 464 -11.43 -9.81 3.36
N ILE A 465 -10.38 -10.48 2.90
CA ILE A 465 -10.07 -11.85 3.30
C ILE A 465 -9.81 -11.92 4.81
N ALA A 466 -9.07 -10.99 5.38
CA ALA A 466 -8.82 -10.96 6.81
C ALA A 466 -10.10 -10.76 7.65
N VAL A 467 -10.99 -9.87 7.21
CA VAL A 467 -12.30 -9.65 7.85
C VAL A 467 -13.17 -10.91 7.77
N ILE A 468 -13.26 -11.55 6.62
CA ILE A 468 -14.04 -12.76 6.42
C ILE A 468 -13.53 -13.87 7.34
N ARG A 469 -12.23 -14.09 7.43
CA ARG A 469 -11.65 -15.08 8.33
C ARG A 469 -12.03 -14.84 9.79
N HIS A 470 -11.97 -13.61 10.23
CA HIS A 470 -12.34 -13.28 11.60
C HIS A 470 -13.82 -13.55 11.92
N ARG A 471 -14.73 -13.24 10.98
CA ARG A 471 -16.17 -13.44 11.17
C ARG A 471 -16.63 -14.90 11.09
N ASN A 472 -15.85 -15.75 10.42
CA ASN A 472 -16.20 -17.14 10.15
C ASN A 472 -15.27 -18.14 10.86
N ILE A 473 -14.76 -17.80 12.04
CA ILE A 473 -13.91 -18.70 12.83
C ILE A 473 -14.59 -20.03 13.13
N GLU A 474 -15.92 -20.09 13.12
CA GLU A 474 -16.70 -21.31 13.34
C GLU A 474 -17.00 -22.11 12.06
N ASN A 475 -16.78 -21.53 10.87
CA ASN A 475 -16.99 -22.23 9.60
C ASN A 475 -15.76 -22.07 8.73
N GLU A 476 -15.05 -23.16 8.47
CA GLU A 476 -13.90 -23.20 7.57
C GLU A 476 -14.26 -22.59 6.21
N ILE A 477 -13.84 -21.37 5.96
CA ILE A 477 -13.80 -20.84 4.60
C ILE A 477 -12.42 -21.13 4.04
N ARG A 478 -12.37 -22.08 3.14
CA ARG A 478 -11.21 -22.30 2.28
C ARG A 478 -11.14 -21.14 1.31
N VAL A 479 -10.16 -20.28 1.49
CA VAL A 479 -9.81 -19.25 0.52
C VAL A 479 -8.68 -19.81 -0.33
N PHE A 480 -8.94 -19.91 -1.62
CA PHE A 480 -7.98 -20.32 -2.65
C PHE A 480 -6.99 -19.19 -2.94
#